data_6e76173fb576ec9f1a5604916d62bdf1
#
_entry.id   6e76173fb576ec9f1a5604916d62bdf1
#
_cell.length_a   1.000
_cell.length_b   1.000
_cell.length_c   1.000
_cell.angle_alpha   90.00
_cell.angle_beta   90.00
_cell.angle_gamma   90.00
#
_symmetry.space_group_name_H-M   'P 1'
#
loop_
_entity.id
_entity.type
_entity.pdbx_description
1 polymer ?
#
loop_
_entity_poly.entity_id
_entity_poly.type
_entity_poly.pdbx_seq_one_letter_code
_entity_poly.pdbx_strand_id
1 'polypeptide(L)'
;MKNKIVYIILSAIVCVFTFSLMTLNSNLNQTSVPTSSSVLSNKKIGWGIKRAENHEQPDLGSTNKKLLEQYEGIAMGNNEDKYVYLTFDEGYEAGYTPKLLDILKENNVKAAFFITAHYLNTQPELVQRMIEEGHIVGNHTVNHKSMPNLDDKKIKEEIMNLHTAVYEKFNYEMKYIRPPMGEFSERTLEITKKLGYTTTMWSLAYDDWDEKKQGRETYGKDKVISNIHNGAIILLHANSVDNSNILDDCIKQIREKGYEFKTLDEFKR
;
A
#
# COMPACT_ATOMS: atom_id res chain seq x y z
N MET A 1 -45.27 61.28 26.21
CA MET A 1 -44.17 60.83 27.07
C MET A 1 -43.74 59.40 26.78
N LYS A 2 -44.67 58.50 26.46
CA LYS A 2 -44.30 57.06 26.22
C LYS A 2 -43.37 56.83 25.01
N ASN A 3 -43.48 57.61 23.92
CA ASN A 3 -42.66 57.39 22.71
C ASN A 3 -41.22 57.89 22.84
N LYS A 4 -40.88 58.82 23.69
CA LYS A 4 -39.51 59.28 23.92
C LYS A 4 -38.66 58.29 24.70
N ILE A 5 -39.27 57.53 25.60
CA ILE A 5 -38.60 56.51 26.42
C ILE A 5 -38.22 55.30 25.57
N VAL A 6 -39.09 54.93 24.59
CA VAL A 6 -38.82 53.81 23.67
C VAL A 6 -37.61 54.10 22.78
N TYR A 7 -37.45 55.31 22.27
CA TYR A 7 -36.30 55.71 21.42
C TYR A 7 -34.97 55.75 22.21
N ILE A 8 -35.01 56.13 23.49
CA ILE A 8 -33.80 56.11 24.35
C ILE A 8 -33.38 54.69 24.68
N ILE A 9 -34.31 53.75 24.88
CA ILE A 9 -34.01 52.35 25.13
C ILE A 9 -33.48 51.66 23.86
N LEU A 10 -34.03 51.96 22.66
CA LEU A 10 -33.53 51.41 21.42
C LEU A 10 -32.14 51.93 21.06
N SER A 11 -31.83 53.23 21.31
CA SER A 11 -30.49 53.77 21.05
C SER A 11 -29.42 53.18 21.99
N ALA A 12 -29.76 52.92 23.25
CA ALA A 12 -28.86 52.28 24.20
C ALA A 12 -28.55 50.81 23.83
N ILE A 13 -29.54 50.05 23.32
CA ILE A 13 -29.35 48.68 22.86
C ILE A 13 -28.48 48.62 21.60
N VAL A 14 -28.65 49.56 20.67
CA VAL A 14 -27.79 49.61 19.46
C VAL A 14 -26.33 49.98 19.81
N CYS A 15 -26.10 50.91 20.76
CA CYS A 15 -24.76 51.24 21.21
C CYS A 15 -24.05 50.08 21.95
N VAL A 16 -24.80 49.26 22.72
CA VAL A 16 -24.20 48.07 23.40
C VAL A 16 -23.86 46.99 22.39
N PHE A 17 -24.68 46.76 21.37
CA PHE A 17 -24.39 45.79 20.33
C PHE A 17 -23.21 46.19 19.44
N THR A 18 -23.07 47.48 19.08
CA THR A 18 -21.94 47.95 18.29
C THR A 18 -20.63 47.93 19.07
N PHE A 19 -20.66 48.21 20.39
CA PHE A 19 -19.46 48.09 21.23
C PHE A 19 -19.06 46.63 21.47
N SER A 20 -20.01 45.70 21.59
CA SER A 20 -19.75 44.25 21.72
C SER A 20 -19.20 43.66 20.42
N LEU A 21 -19.64 44.15 19.25
CA LEU A 21 -19.06 43.73 17.96
C LEU A 21 -17.64 44.29 17.71
N MET A 22 -17.33 45.49 18.21
CA MET A 22 -15.98 46.06 18.11
C MET A 22 -14.99 45.34 19.03
N THR A 23 -15.41 44.92 20.23
CA THR A 23 -14.53 44.14 21.14
C THR A 23 -14.34 42.68 20.72
N LEU A 24 -15.30 42.09 19.97
CA LEU A 24 -15.12 40.77 19.39
C LEU A 24 -14.16 40.78 18.18
N ASN A 25 -14.10 41.89 17.46
CA ASN A 25 -13.24 42.00 16.26
C ASN A 25 -11.77 42.36 16.59
N SER A 26 -11.49 42.85 17.80
CA SER A 26 -10.11 43.15 18.25
C SER A 26 -9.35 41.96 18.86
N ASN A 27 -10.08 40.86 19.14
CA ASN A 27 -9.46 39.60 19.63
C ASN A 27 -9.28 38.53 18.56
N LEU A 28 -9.57 38.85 17.31
CA LEU A 28 -9.20 38.03 16.14
C LEU A 28 -7.78 38.35 15.63
N ASN A 29 -6.90 38.89 16.49
CA ASN A 29 -5.49 38.90 16.20
C ASN A 29 -4.93 37.47 16.28
N GLN A 30 -4.96 36.81 15.13
CA GLN A 30 -3.85 36.03 14.59
C GLN A 30 -2.88 35.48 15.64
N THR A 31 -3.24 34.39 16.27
CA THR A 31 -2.25 33.34 16.43
C THR A 31 -2.13 32.68 15.07
N SER A 32 -1.34 33.25 14.18
CA SER A 32 -0.71 32.52 13.11
C SER A 32 0.19 31.50 13.81
N VAL A 33 -0.38 30.33 14.08
CA VAL A 33 0.46 29.13 14.28
C VAL A 33 1.25 29.08 12.98
N PRO A 34 2.59 29.18 13.02
CA PRO A 34 3.37 28.93 11.83
C PRO A 34 3.14 27.46 11.50
N THR A 35 2.22 27.20 10.59
CA THR A 35 2.22 25.95 9.86
C THR A 35 3.47 25.99 9.01
N SER A 36 4.60 25.66 9.62
CA SER A 36 5.75 25.24 8.85
C SER A 36 5.29 23.94 8.20
N SER A 37 4.68 24.04 7.04
CA SER A 37 4.58 22.91 6.15
C SER A 37 6.02 22.59 5.79
N SER A 38 6.64 21.68 6.53
CA SER A 38 7.92 21.13 6.16
C SER A 38 7.72 20.58 4.76
N VAL A 39 8.45 21.13 3.79
CA VAL A 39 8.41 20.64 2.42
C VAL A 39 8.87 19.19 2.48
N LEU A 40 7.95 18.27 2.21
CA LEU A 40 8.24 16.83 2.24
C LEU A 40 9.36 16.51 1.25
N SER A 41 10.30 15.70 1.67
CA SER A 41 11.40 15.28 0.82
C SER A 41 10.87 14.47 -0.38
N ASN A 42 11.27 14.87 -1.58
CA ASN A 42 11.04 14.09 -2.79
C ASN A 42 12.30 13.33 -3.25
N LYS A 43 13.28 13.17 -2.37
CA LYS A 43 14.43 12.33 -2.67
C LYS A 43 13.95 10.90 -2.92
N LYS A 44 14.17 10.41 -4.15
CA LYS A 44 13.83 9.05 -4.53
C LYS A 44 14.64 8.04 -3.72
N ILE A 45 13.95 7.05 -3.19
CA ILE A 45 14.49 5.91 -2.46
C ILE A 45 14.09 4.66 -3.23
N GLY A 46 15.03 3.80 -3.57
CA GLY A 46 14.77 2.45 -4.04
C GLY A 46 14.68 1.50 -2.84
N TRP A 47 13.66 0.65 -2.82
CA TRP A 47 13.50 -0.35 -1.79
C TRP A 47 14.59 -1.41 -1.88
N GLY A 48 15.20 -1.74 -0.77
CA GLY A 48 16.19 -2.81 -0.64
C GLY A 48 16.20 -3.35 0.77
N ILE A 49 16.54 -4.61 0.89
CA ILE A 49 16.64 -5.34 2.16
C ILE A 49 18.01 -5.99 2.27
N LYS A 50 18.59 -6.03 3.47
CA LYS A 50 19.76 -6.84 3.75
C LYS A 50 19.30 -8.13 4.41
N ARG A 51 19.40 -9.24 3.67
CA ARG A 51 18.98 -10.57 4.17
C ARG A 51 19.74 -10.95 5.43
N ALA A 52 19.06 -11.65 6.31
CA ALA A 52 19.63 -12.32 7.48
C ALA A 52 19.76 -13.83 7.20
N GLU A 53 20.47 -14.52 8.05
CA GLU A 53 20.60 -15.98 8.04
C GLU A 53 19.64 -16.62 9.05
N ASN A 54 19.53 -17.95 9.04
CA ASN A 54 18.81 -18.74 10.04
C ASN A 54 17.34 -18.33 10.25
N HIS A 55 16.65 -17.93 9.19
CA HIS A 55 15.25 -17.49 9.25
C HIS A 55 15.00 -16.25 10.14
N GLU A 56 16.03 -15.46 10.43
CA GLU A 56 15.88 -14.19 11.10
C GLU A 56 15.31 -13.12 10.16
N GLN A 57 14.67 -12.11 10.75
CA GLN A 57 14.12 -10.98 9.98
C GLN A 57 15.23 -10.17 9.32
N PRO A 58 15.09 -9.77 8.03
CA PRO A 58 16.08 -8.97 7.34
C PRO A 58 16.14 -7.53 7.88
N ASP A 59 17.27 -6.87 7.69
CA ASP A 59 17.38 -5.44 7.95
C ASP A 59 16.77 -4.65 6.78
N LEU A 60 15.75 -3.86 7.08
CA LEU A 60 15.06 -2.97 6.13
C LEU A 60 15.79 -1.62 5.96
N GLY A 61 16.84 -1.37 6.74
CA GLY A 61 17.49 -0.07 6.85
C GLY A 61 16.68 0.93 7.70
N SER A 62 17.37 1.62 8.60
CA SER A 62 16.74 2.52 9.59
C SER A 62 15.89 3.63 8.96
N THR A 63 16.33 4.21 7.85
CA THR A 63 15.57 5.25 7.12
C THR A 63 14.28 4.70 6.53
N ASN A 64 14.33 3.55 5.88
CA ASN A 64 13.16 2.92 5.27
C ASN A 64 12.14 2.55 6.33
N LYS A 65 12.58 1.90 7.42
CA LYS A 65 11.72 1.52 8.55
C LYS A 65 11.03 2.75 9.14
N LYS A 66 11.78 3.81 9.45
CA LYS A 66 11.23 5.05 10.00
C LYS A 66 10.19 5.69 9.07
N LEU A 67 10.46 5.77 7.77
CA LEU A 67 9.51 6.34 6.81
C LEU A 67 8.24 5.49 6.70
N LEU A 68 8.35 4.17 6.60
CA LEU A 68 7.17 3.31 6.56
C LEU A 68 6.33 3.43 7.83
N GLU A 69 6.95 3.43 9.01
CA GLU A 69 6.25 3.61 10.29
C GLU A 69 5.53 4.97 10.36
N GLN A 70 6.19 6.05 9.96
CA GLN A 70 5.62 7.41 9.95
C GLN A 70 4.38 7.52 9.04
N TYR A 71 4.41 6.85 7.91
CA TYR A 71 3.32 6.89 6.91
C TYR A 71 2.45 5.63 6.92
N GLU A 72 2.50 4.84 8.00
CA GLU A 72 1.67 3.65 8.20
C GLU A 72 1.81 2.59 7.10
N GLY A 73 2.92 2.60 6.38
CA GLY A 73 3.27 1.56 5.43
C GLY A 73 3.70 0.27 6.13
N ILE A 74 3.73 -0.83 5.38
CA ILE A 74 4.12 -2.16 5.87
C ILE A 74 5.15 -2.80 4.94
N ALA A 75 6.04 -3.60 5.51
CA ALA A 75 7.00 -4.40 4.75
C ALA A 75 7.31 -5.75 5.41
N MET A 76 7.09 -5.83 6.71
CA MET A 76 7.40 -7.00 7.53
C MET A 76 6.57 -6.93 8.80
N GLY A 77 5.93 -8.03 9.17
CA GLY A 77 5.16 -8.17 10.41
C GLY A 77 6.06 -8.34 11.63
N ASN A 78 5.43 -8.52 12.81
CA ASN A 78 6.18 -8.75 14.06
C ASN A 78 7.02 -10.04 14.00
N ASN A 79 7.94 -10.18 14.95
CA ASN A 79 8.82 -11.34 15.04
C ASN A 79 8.32 -12.44 16.01
N GLU A 80 7.13 -12.26 16.57
CA GLU A 80 6.59 -13.19 17.57
C GLU A 80 5.80 -14.32 16.91
N ASP A 81 5.05 -13.96 15.86
CA ASP A 81 4.17 -14.89 15.15
C ASP A 81 4.85 -15.48 13.91
N LYS A 82 4.74 -16.77 13.70
CA LYS A 82 5.15 -17.43 12.45
C LYS A 82 4.12 -17.20 11.34
N TYR A 83 3.76 -15.94 11.09
CA TYR A 83 2.87 -15.56 10.00
C TYR A 83 3.66 -15.13 8.77
N VAL A 84 3.14 -15.47 7.61
CA VAL A 84 3.67 -15.05 6.31
C VAL A 84 2.55 -14.55 5.41
N TYR A 85 2.87 -13.57 4.59
CA TYR A 85 1.93 -12.87 3.72
C TYR A 85 2.41 -13.01 2.29
N LEU A 86 1.67 -13.78 1.49
CA LEU A 86 2.04 -14.02 0.09
C LEU A 86 1.49 -12.91 -0.80
N THR A 87 2.33 -12.33 -1.63
CA THR A 87 1.95 -11.24 -2.53
C THR A 87 2.55 -11.41 -3.92
N PHE A 88 1.80 -10.98 -4.94
CA PHE A 88 2.20 -11.01 -6.35
C PHE A 88 2.08 -9.62 -6.96
N ASP A 89 3.04 -9.25 -7.82
CA ASP A 89 2.92 -8.09 -8.69
C ASP A 89 2.52 -8.55 -10.10
N GLU A 90 1.47 -7.89 -10.64
CA GLU A 90 0.80 -8.24 -11.89
C GLU A 90 0.85 -7.07 -12.89
N GLY A 91 1.89 -7.03 -13.69
CA GLY A 91 2.02 -6.04 -14.77
C GLY A 91 1.32 -6.47 -16.05
N TYR A 92 1.52 -7.73 -16.45
CA TYR A 92 0.92 -8.39 -17.61
C TYR A 92 0.80 -9.90 -17.37
N GLU A 93 -0.11 -10.56 -18.08
CA GLU A 93 -0.34 -12.00 -17.98
C GLU A 93 0.58 -12.76 -18.94
N ALA A 94 1.32 -13.73 -18.39
CA ALA A 94 2.17 -14.64 -19.16
C ALA A 94 1.60 -16.06 -19.31
N GLY A 95 0.34 -16.27 -18.90
CA GLY A 95 -0.34 -17.55 -18.97
C GLY A 95 -0.26 -18.38 -17.68
N TYR A 96 0.29 -17.83 -16.60
CA TYR A 96 0.55 -18.61 -15.37
C TYR A 96 -0.40 -18.26 -14.22
N THR A 97 -1.04 -17.11 -14.20
CA THR A 97 -1.93 -16.70 -13.10
C THR A 97 -3.09 -17.68 -12.88
N PRO A 98 -3.74 -18.27 -13.90
CA PRO A 98 -4.78 -19.28 -13.66
C PRO A 98 -4.27 -20.46 -12.82
N LYS A 99 -3.08 -20.98 -13.13
CA LYS A 99 -2.44 -22.08 -12.39
C LYS A 99 -2.07 -21.67 -10.96
N LEU A 100 -1.56 -20.44 -10.76
CA LEU A 100 -1.25 -19.92 -9.43
C LEU A 100 -2.51 -19.85 -8.56
N LEU A 101 -3.63 -19.35 -9.12
CA LEU A 101 -4.92 -19.29 -8.42
C LEU A 101 -5.44 -20.70 -8.07
N ASP A 102 -5.31 -21.68 -8.97
CA ASP A 102 -5.68 -23.07 -8.69
C ASP A 102 -4.87 -23.62 -7.51
N ILE A 103 -3.54 -23.45 -7.51
CA ILE A 103 -2.66 -23.87 -6.42
C ILE A 103 -3.04 -23.20 -5.09
N LEU A 104 -3.29 -21.90 -5.10
CA LEU A 104 -3.70 -21.17 -3.91
C LEU A 104 -5.02 -21.69 -3.35
N LYS A 105 -5.98 -21.97 -4.22
CA LYS A 105 -7.27 -22.54 -3.86
C LYS A 105 -7.14 -23.93 -3.27
N GLU A 106 -6.41 -24.83 -3.92
CA GLU A 106 -6.16 -26.21 -3.46
C GLU A 106 -5.49 -26.24 -2.10
N ASN A 107 -4.58 -25.29 -1.85
CA ASN A 107 -3.88 -25.15 -0.58
C ASN A 107 -4.64 -24.30 0.46
N ASN A 108 -5.81 -23.77 0.15
CA ASN A 108 -6.54 -22.83 1.02
C ASN A 108 -5.63 -21.68 1.52
N VAL A 109 -4.90 -21.03 0.59
CA VAL A 109 -4.07 -19.86 0.84
C VAL A 109 -4.67 -18.66 0.14
N LYS A 110 -4.76 -17.53 0.84
CA LYS A 110 -5.13 -16.24 0.24
C LYS A 110 -3.89 -15.37 0.10
N ALA A 111 -3.79 -14.68 -1.03
CA ALA A 111 -2.67 -13.80 -1.37
C ALA A 111 -3.16 -12.39 -1.70
N ALA A 112 -2.24 -11.45 -1.86
CA ALA A 112 -2.54 -10.15 -2.42
C ALA A 112 -1.90 -10.02 -3.81
N PHE A 113 -2.69 -9.55 -4.79
CA PHE A 113 -2.26 -9.32 -6.16
C PHE A 113 -2.27 -7.81 -6.44
N PHE A 114 -1.10 -7.23 -6.66
CA PHE A 114 -0.94 -5.81 -6.99
C PHE A 114 -0.99 -5.65 -8.51
N ILE A 115 -2.15 -5.23 -9.02
CA ILE A 115 -2.42 -5.17 -10.47
C ILE A 115 -2.19 -3.77 -11.03
N THR A 116 -1.75 -3.70 -12.30
CA THR A 116 -1.73 -2.46 -13.09
C THR A 116 -3.05 -2.27 -13.86
N ALA A 117 -3.26 -1.07 -14.43
CA ALA A 117 -4.41 -0.87 -15.33
C ALA A 117 -4.31 -1.71 -16.61
N HIS A 118 -3.10 -1.99 -17.09
CA HIS A 118 -2.91 -2.89 -18.23
C HIS A 118 -3.46 -4.29 -17.89
N TYR A 119 -3.10 -4.83 -16.72
CA TYR A 119 -3.59 -6.14 -16.27
C TYR A 119 -5.11 -6.15 -16.13
N LEU A 120 -5.70 -5.15 -15.48
CA LEU A 120 -7.16 -5.00 -15.36
C LEU A 120 -7.87 -5.02 -16.71
N ASN A 121 -7.32 -4.31 -17.70
CA ASN A 121 -7.94 -4.17 -19.01
C ASN A 121 -7.82 -5.42 -19.88
N THR A 122 -6.74 -6.19 -19.73
CA THR A 122 -6.46 -7.38 -20.55
C THR A 122 -6.94 -8.67 -19.90
N GLN A 123 -7.09 -8.69 -18.57
CA GLN A 123 -7.42 -9.88 -17.79
C GLN A 123 -8.54 -9.64 -16.74
N PRO A 124 -9.65 -8.99 -17.11
CA PRO A 124 -10.68 -8.65 -16.12
C PRO A 124 -11.30 -9.89 -15.45
N GLU A 125 -11.37 -11.04 -16.16
CA GLU A 125 -11.89 -12.28 -15.59
C GLU A 125 -10.98 -12.85 -14.51
N LEU A 126 -9.66 -12.70 -14.66
CA LEU A 126 -8.70 -13.12 -13.61
C LEU A 126 -8.79 -12.22 -12.39
N VAL A 127 -8.96 -10.90 -12.58
CA VAL A 127 -9.19 -9.96 -11.47
C VAL A 127 -10.48 -10.29 -10.73
N GLN A 128 -11.56 -10.58 -11.45
CA GLN A 128 -12.82 -11.02 -10.86
C GLN A 128 -12.62 -12.31 -10.06
N ARG A 129 -11.93 -13.30 -10.63
CA ARG A 129 -11.61 -14.56 -9.96
C ARG A 129 -10.82 -14.35 -8.68
N MET A 130 -9.81 -13.45 -8.68
CA MET A 130 -9.05 -13.09 -7.48
C MET A 130 -9.98 -12.60 -6.37
N ILE A 131 -10.91 -11.70 -6.69
CA ILE A 131 -11.86 -11.15 -5.73
C ILE A 131 -12.82 -12.24 -5.21
N GLU A 132 -13.43 -13.02 -6.10
CA GLU A 132 -14.40 -14.08 -5.76
C GLU A 132 -13.76 -15.19 -4.91
N GLU A 133 -12.49 -15.51 -5.14
CA GLU A 133 -11.76 -16.49 -4.36
C GLU A 133 -11.21 -15.91 -3.04
N GLY A 134 -11.49 -14.63 -2.74
CA GLY A 134 -11.15 -13.97 -1.47
C GLY A 134 -9.69 -13.55 -1.36
N HIS A 135 -9.02 -13.33 -2.49
CA HIS A 135 -7.72 -12.69 -2.53
C HIS A 135 -7.85 -11.16 -2.43
N ILE A 136 -6.79 -10.50 -1.98
CA ILE A 136 -6.73 -9.04 -1.98
C ILE A 136 -6.24 -8.58 -3.36
N VAL A 137 -7.00 -7.66 -3.97
CA VAL A 137 -6.56 -6.93 -5.16
C VAL A 137 -5.99 -5.58 -4.72
N GLY A 138 -4.69 -5.40 -4.88
CA GLY A 138 -3.95 -4.18 -4.54
C GLY A 138 -3.63 -3.34 -5.77
N ASN A 139 -3.33 -2.07 -5.55
CA ASN A 139 -3.03 -1.08 -6.57
C ASN A 139 -1.53 -1.10 -6.92
N HIS A 140 -1.20 -1.27 -8.20
CA HIS A 140 0.18 -1.16 -8.71
C HIS A 140 0.32 -0.04 -9.74
N THR A 141 -0.55 0.96 -9.67
CA THR A 141 -0.70 2.14 -10.51
C THR A 141 -1.16 1.87 -11.95
N VAL A 142 -1.56 2.93 -12.65
CA VAL A 142 -2.04 2.79 -14.05
C VAL A 142 -0.91 2.36 -14.98
N ASN A 143 0.22 3.08 -14.96
CA ASN A 143 1.28 2.94 -15.98
C ASN A 143 2.60 2.40 -15.42
N HIS A 144 2.64 1.94 -14.18
CA HIS A 144 3.84 1.42 -13.53
C HIS A 144 5.03 2.40 -13.58
N LYS A 145 4.77 3.71 -13.39
CA LYS A 145 5.80 4.75 -13.39
C LYS A 145 6.39 4.96 -12.01
N SER A 146 7.69 5.32 -11.97
CA SER A 146 8.33 5.79 -10.74
C SER A 146 7.60 7.03 -10.19
N MET A 147 6.84 6.87 -9.12
CA MET A 147 6.02 7.94 -8.55
C MET A 147 6.83 9.17 -8.10
N PRO A 148 8.05 9.05 -7.53
CA PRO A 148 8.87 10.22 -7.21
C PRO A 148 9.22 11.13 -8.40
N ASN A 149 9.16 10.61 -9.63
CA ASN A 149 9.42 11.38 -10.86
C ASN A 149 8.19 12.14 -11.38
N LEU A 150 7.02 11.95 -10.74
CA LEU A 150 5.75 12.57 -11.14
C LEU A 150 5.42 13.76 -10.23
N ASP A 151 4.61 14.68 -10.71
CA ASP A 151 3.96 15.69 -9.87
C ASP A 151 2.81 15.09 -9.06
N ASP A 152 2.33 15.81 -8.04
CA ASP A 152 1.27 15.34 -7.13
C ASP A 152 -0.03 14.99 -7.84
N LYS A 153 -0.38 15.75 -8.90
CA LYS A 153 -1.59 15.49 -9.68
C LYS A 153 -1.47 14.16 -10.41
N LYS A 154 -0.34 13.93 -11.07
CA LYS A 154 -0.09 12.68 -11.80
C LYS A 154 0.01 11.47 -10.88
N ILE A 155 0.60 11.62 -9.67
CA ILE A 155 0.60 10.54 -8.67
C ILE A 155 -0.84 10.16 -8.31
N LYS A 156 -1.69 11.15 -8.03
CA LYS A 156 -3.10 10.89 -7.73
C LYS A 156 -3.84 10.24 -8.89
N GLU A 157 -3.60 10.68 -10.12
CA GLU A 157 -4.16 10.08 -11.34
C GLU A 157 -3.71 8.62 -11.51
N GLU A 158 -2.42 8.32 -11.33
CA GLU A 158 -1.87 6.96 -11.40
C GLU A 158 -2.51 6.01 -10.37
N ILE A 159 -2.88 6.51 -9.21
CA ILE A 159 -3.49 5.71 -8.14
C ILE A 159 -5.01 5.62 -8.34
N MET A 160 -5.68 6.78 -8.43
CA MET A 160 -7.13 6.83 -8.34
C MET A 160 -7.85 6.42 -9.63
N ASN A 161 -7.24 6.57 -10.80
CA ASN A 161 -7.87 6.09 -12.04
C ASN A 161 -7.97 4.56 -12.04
N LEU A 162 -6.95 3.85 -11.54
CA LEU A 162 -7.02 2.40 -11.39
C LEU A 162 -8.04 2.00 -10.30
N HIS A 163 -8.02 2.70 -9.15
CA HIS A 163 -8.99 2.48 -8.07
C HIS A 163 -10.42 2.58 -8.58
N THR A 164 -10.74 3.69 -9.27
CA THR A 164 -12.07 3.94 -9.82
C THR A 164 -12.46 2.86 -10.83
N ALA A 165 -11.56 2.47 -11.72
CA ALA A 165 -11.85 1.44 -12.72
C ALA A 165 -12.15 0.07 -12.09
N VAL A 166 -11.43 -0.31 -11.03
CA VAL A 166 -11.70 -1.56 -10.27
C VAL A 166 -13.03 -1.46 -9.53
N TYR A 167 -13.28 -0.32 -8.88
CA TYR A 167 -14.53 -0.10 -8.15
C TYR A 167 -15.76 -0.12 -9.07
N GLU A 168 -15.72 0.60 -10.18
CA GLU A 168 -16.81 0.64 -11.15
C GLU A 168 -17.12 -0.75 -11.77
N LYS A 169 -16.06 -1.53 -11.98
CA LYS A 169 -16.21 -2.85 -12.62
C LYS A 169 -16.65 -3.95 -11.66
N PHE A 170 -16.16 -3.95 -10.42
CA PHE A 170 -16.32 -5.07 -9.49
C PHE A 170 -16.95 -4.68 -8.15
N ASN A 171 -17.24 -3.39 -7.91
CA ASN A 171 -17.66 -2.87 -6.60
C ASN A 171 -16.67 -3.25 -5.48
N TYR A 172 -15.37 -3.21 -5.80
CA TYR A 172 -14.27 -3.61 -4.91
C TYR A 172 -13.39 -2.40 -4.59
N GLU A 173 -13.17 -2.13 -3.29
CA GLU A 173 -12.30 -1.05 -2.82
C GLU A 173 -10.88 -1.56 -2.56
N MET A 174 -9.91 -1.00 -3.27
CA MET A 174 -8.50 -1.30 -3.08
C MET A 174 -7.97 -0.55 -1.85
N LYS A 175 -7.35 -1.24 -0.91
CA LYS A 175 -6.79 -0.66 0.34
C LYS A 175 -5.26 -0.60 0.35
N TYR A 176 -4.61 -1.44 -0.43
CA TYR A 176 -3.17 -1.61 -0.45
C TYR A 176 -2.58 -1.13 -1.77
N ILE A 177 -1.43 -0.46 -1.69
CA ILE A 177 -0.67 -0.04 -2.87
C ILE A 177 0.77 -0.51 -2.75
N ARG A 178 1.33 -1.00 -3.85
CA ARG A 178 2.77 -1.23 -3.96
C ARG A 178 3.35 -0.24 -4.96
N PRO A 179 4.34 0.57 -4.53
CA PRO A 179 5.03 1.49 -5.44
C PRO A 179 5.74 0.72 -6.56
N PRO A 180 5.55 1.13 -7.83
CA PRO A 180 6.28 0.54 -8.95
C PRO A 180 7.78 0.53 -8.73
N MET A 181 8.45 -0.56 -9.13
CA MET A 181 9.90 -0.76 -8.97
C MET A 181 10.41 -0.68 -7.53
N GLY A 182 9.52 -0.67 -6.53
CA GLY A 182 9.90 -0.38 -5.15
C GLY A 182 10.43 1.04 -4.94
N GLU A 183 10.15 1.97 -5.83
CA GLU A 183 10.61 3.36 -5.75
C GLU A 183 9.59 4.27 -5.08
N PHE A 184 10.03 4.98 -4.04
CA PHE A 184 9.19 5.90 -3.28
C PHE A 184 9.99 7.12 -2.79
N SER A 185 9.29 8.09 -2.21
CA SER A 185 9.85 9.20 -1.45
C SER A 185 8.94 9.49 -0.27
N GLU A 186 9.40 10.30 0.69
CA GLU A 186 8.55 10.77 1.78
C GLU A 186 7.26 11.41 1.26
N ARG A 187 7.38 12.26 0.21
CA ARG A 187 6.24 12.90 -0.45
C ARG A 187 5.25 11.88 -1.03
N THR A 188 5.73 10.83 -1.70
CA THR A 188 4.83 9.83 -2.28
C THR A 188 4.14 8.98 -1.22
N LEU A 189 4.80 8.66 -0.11
CA LEU A 189 4.20 7.96 1.03
C LEU A 189 3.07 8.79 1.67
N GLU A 190 3.29 10.09 1.86
CA GLU A 190 2.27 10.99 2.38
C GLU A 190 1.05 11.08 1.45
N ILE A 191 1.27 11.16 0.13
CA ILE A 191 0.16 11.20 -0.83
C ILE A 191 -0.63 9.90 -0.80
N THR A 192 0.02 8.74 -0.81
CA THR A 192 -0.65 7.45 -0.76
C THR A 192 -1.46 7.27 0.53
N LYS A 193 -0.88 7.64 1.68
CA LYS A 193 -1.58 7.63 2.97
C LYS A 193 -2.82 8.54 2.96
N LYS A 194 -2.70 9.77 2.44
CA LYS A 194 -3.83 10.71 2.32
C LYS A 194 -4.95 10.22 1.40
N LEU A 195 -4.63 9.38 0.44
CA LEU A 195 -5.61 8.72 -0.42
C LEU A 195 -6.24 7.47 0.22
N GLY A 196 -5.90 7.15 1.47
CA GLY A 196 -6.45 6.02 2.22
C GLY A 196 -5.75 4.69 1.97
N TYR A 197 -4.57 4.70 1.34
CA TYR A 197 -3.83 3.48 1.04
C TYR A 197 -2.78 3.14 2.08
N THR A 198 -2.63 1.85 2.36
CA THR A 198 -1.46 1.29 3.04
C THR A 198 -0.39 0.96 2.01
N THR A 199 0.73 1.68 2.04
CA THR A 199 1.90 1.35 1.20
C THR A 199 2.49 0.01 1.66
N THR A 200 2.57 -0.95 0.74
CA THR A 200 3.02 -2.31 1.02
C THR A 200 4.30 -2.63 0.26
N MET A 201 5.40 -2.76 0.99
CA MET A 201 6.67 -3.24 0.48
C MET A 201 6.81 -4.76 0.77
N TRP A 202 8.03 -5.29 0.81
CA TRP A 202 8.30 -6.72 1.06
C TRP A 202 9.54 -6.91 1.91
N SER A 203 9.66 -8.05 2.53
CA SER A 203 10.86 -8.45 3.27
C SER A 203 11.52 -9.71 2.71
N LEU A 204 10.89 -10.36 1.73
CA LEU A 204 11.43 -11.47 0.99
C LEU A 204 11.08 -11.36 -0.49
N ALA A 205 12.06 -11.41 -1.37
CA ALA A 205 11.89 -11.45 -2.83
C ALA A 205 13.15 -12.04 -3.48
N TYR A 206 13.02 -12.44 -4.74
CA TYR A 206 14.16 -12.77 -5.60
C TYR A 206 13.92 -12.24 -7.02
N ASP A 207 14.86 -12.43 -7.93
CA ASP A 207 14.83 -11.89 -9.30
C ASP A 207 14.01 -12.76 -10.27
N ASP A 208 12.75 -13.06 -9.91
CA ASP A 208 11.80 -13.86 -10.65
C ASP A 208 11.10 -13.12 -11.81
N TRP A 209 11.12 -11.80 -11.77
CA TRP A 209 10.53 -10.92 -12.78
C TRP A 209 11.32 -10.88 -14.10
N ASP A 210 12.59 -11.31 -14.09
CA ASP A 210 13.46 -11.23 -15.25
C ASP A 210 13.20 -12.41 -16.20
N GLU A 211 12.55 -12.15 -17.32
CA GLU A 211 12.22 -13.16 -18.34
C GLU A 211 13.44 -13.92 -18.87
N LYS A 212 14.63 -13.31 -18.83
CA LYS A 212 15.87 -13.93 -19.25
C LYS A 212 16.45 -14.91 -18.23
N LYS A 213 15.85 -14.95 -17.04
CA LYS A 213 16.29 -15.77 -15.91
C LYS A 213 15.24 -16.80 -15.51
N GLN A 214 14.38 -17.23 -16.39
CA GLN A 214 13.44 -18.31 -16.16
C GLN A 214 14.10 -19.68 -16.30
N GLY A 215 13.45 -20.74 -15.81
CA GLY A 215 13.98 -22.11 -15.77
C GLY A 215 14.93 -22.36 -14.59
N ARG A 216 14.78 -21.61 -13.50
CA ARG A 216 15.62 -21.70 -12.28
C ARG A 216 14.79 -22.11 -11.06
N GLU A 217 13.89 -23.07 -11.21
CA GLU A 217 12.95 -23.52 -10.18
C GLU A 217 13.66 -23.83 -8.85
N THR A 218 14.74 -24.62 -8.89
CA THR A 218 15.52 -24.94 -7.68
C THR A 218 16.05 -23.68 -7.00
N TYR A 219 16.59 -22.73 -7.77
CA TYR A 219 17.07 -21.45 -7.24
C TYR A 219 15.93 -20.64 -6.62
N GLY A 220 14.78 -20.51 -7.31
CA GLY A 220 13.62 -19.78 -6.82
C GLY A 220 13.11 -20.37 -5.50
N LYS A 221 12.93 -21.69 -5.46
CA LYS A 221 12.52 -22.42 -4.25
C LYS A 221 13.52 -22.22 -3.09
N ASP A 222 14.80 -22.39 -3.34
CA ASP A 222 15.84 -22.17 -2.32
C ASP A 222 15.80 -20.74 -1.78
N LYS A 223 15.60 -19.73 -2.66
CA LYS A 223 15.48 -18.33 -2.23
C LYS A 223 14.28 -18.10 -1.35
N VAL A 224 13.13 -18.67 -1.65
CA VAL A 224 11.93 -18.55 -0.82
C VAL A 224 12.14 -19.29 0.52
N ILE A 225 12.51 -20.56 0.48
CA ILE A 225 12.54 -21.43 1.67
C ILE A 225 13.68 -21.06 2.64
N SER A 226 14.87 -20.71 2.14
CA SER A 226 16.00 -20.38 3.01
C SER A 226 15.89 -18.98 3.64
N ASN A 227 15.08 -18.07 3.06
CA ASN A 227 14.92 -16.71 3.58
C ASN A 227 13.55 -16.46 4.24
N ILE A 228 12.70 -17.50 4.37
CA ILE A 228 11.44 -17.34 5.09
C ILE A 228 11.71 -16.96 6.55
N HIS A 229 10.94 -16.05 7.11
CA HIS A 229 11.09 -15.54 8.47
C HIS A 229 9.74 -15.11 9.03
N ASN A 230 9.65 -14.93 10.34
CA ASN A 230 8.44 -14.46 11.00
C ASN A 230 8.02 -13.11 10.42
N GLY A 231 6.74 -12.95 10.10
CA GLY A 231 6.20 -11.73 9.54
C GLY A 231 6.57 -11.45 8.07
N ALA A 232 7.13 -12.42 7.33
CA ALA A 232 7.57 -12.20 5.96
C ALA A 232 6.43 -11.76 5.04
N ILE A 233 6.56 -10.58 4.42
CA ILE A 233 5.80 -10.23 3.21
C ILE A 233 6.63 -10.71 2.02
N ILE A 234 6.13 -11.74 1.34
CA ILE A 234 6.79 -12.39 0.21
C ILE A 234 6.32 -11.72 -1.07
N LEU A 235 7.24 -11.15 -1.84
CA LEU A 235 6.97 -10.68 -3.19
C LEU A 235 7.41 -11.73 -4.21
N LEU A 236 6.46 -12.15 -5.02
CA LEU A 236 6.65 -12.93 -6.24
C LEU A 236 6.01 -12.20 -7.42
N HIS A 237 6.35 -12.62 -8.65
CA HIS A 237 5.72 -12.13 -9.87
C HIS A 237 5.00 -13.28 -10.57
N ALA A 238 3.75 -13.04 -10.99
CA ALA A 238 2.94 -14.09 -11.60
C ALA A 238 3.31 -14.37 -13.07
N ASN A 239 4.09 -13.51 -13.69
CA ASN A 239 4.68 -13.75 -15.02
C ASN A 239 5.86 -14.76 -15.00
N SER A 240 6.25 -15.26 -13.83
CA SER A 240 7.32 -16.26 -13.70
C SER A 240 6.79 -17.69 -13.85
N VAL A 241 7.32 -18.42 -14.86
CA VAL A 241 7.06 -19.85 -15.00
C VAL A 241 7.60 -20.62 -13.81
N ASP A 242 8.75 -20.23 -13.28
CA ASP A 242 9.37 -20.86 -12.11
C ASP A 242 8.42 -20.81 -10.90
N ASN A 243 7.84 -19.62 -10.60
CA ASN A 243 6.87 -19.47 -9.52
C ASN A 243 5.64 -20.36 -9.72
N SER A 244 5.14 -20.47 -10.96
CA SER A 244 3.99 -21.33 -11.25
C SER A 244 4.28 -22.82 -11.03
N ASN A 245 5.54 -23.23 -11.11
CA ASN A 245 5.95 -24.63 -10.91
C ASN A 245 6.33 -24.95 -9.46
N ILE A 246 6.85 -23.97 -8.70
CA ILE A 246 7.34 -24.20 -7.34
C ILE A 246 6.36 -23.82 -6.25
N LEU A 247 5.29 -23.05 -6.54
CA LEU A 247 4.43 -22.46 -5.51
C LEU A 247 3.80 -23.49 -4.58
N ASP A 248 3.28 -24.61 -5.11
CA ASP A 248 2.66 -25.66 -4.30
C ASP A 248 3.66 -26.26 -3.30
N ASP A 249 4.86 -26.60 -3.78
CA ASP A 249 5.93 -27.15 -2.94
C ASP A 249 6.43 -26.10 -1.92
N CYS A 250 6.56 -24.84 -2.31
CA CYS A 250 6.90 -23.76 -1.38
C CYS A 250 5.86 -23.61 -0.26
N ILE A 251 4.57 -23.64 -0.58
CA ILE A 251 3.50 -23.54 0.43
C ILE A 251 3.60 -24.70 1.44
N LYS A 252 3.79 -25.95 0.95
CA LYS A 252 3.92 -27.12 1.81
C LYS A 252 5.14 -27.02 2.72
N GLN A 253 6.31 -26.71 2.18
CA GLN A 253 7.55 -26.59 2.97
C GLN A 253 7.50 -25.42 3.98
N ILE A 254 6.88 -24.29 3.64
CA ILE A 254 6.66 -23.18 4.56
C ILE A 254 5.79 -23.63 5.75
N ARG A 255 4.71 -24.40 5.49
CA ARG A 255 3.86 -24.98 6.54
C ARG A 255 4.59 -26.02 7.39
N GLU A 256 5.42 -26.88 6.79
CA GLU A 256 6.24 -27.85 7.51
C GLU A 256 7.23 -27.19 8.49
N LYS A 257 7.68 -25.97 8.18
CA LYS A 257 8.47 -25.12 9.10
C LYS A 257 7.63 -24.46 10.19
N GLY A 258 6.31 -24.68 10.20
CA GLY A 258 5.37 -24.17 11.20
C GLY A 258 4.87 -22.76 10.91
N TYR A 259 5.05 -22.23 9.71
CA TYR A 259 4.48 -20.93 9.31
C TYR A 259 3.02 -21.05 8.90
N GLU A 260 2.26 -20.01 9.15
CA GLU A 260 0.85 -19.86 8.79
C GLU A 260 0.69 -18.72 7.79
N PHE A 261 -0.02 -18.99 6.68
CA PHE A 261 -0.33 -17.96 5.69
C PHE A 261 -1.50 -17.10 6.17
N LYS A 262 -1.31 -15.78 6.16
CA LYS A 262 -2.31 -14.77 6.50
C LYS A 262 -2.47 -13.77 5.35
N THR A 263 -3.63 -13.11 5.33
CA THR A 263 -3.87 -12.00 4.41
C THR A 263 -3.31 -10.69 4.96
N LEU A 264 -3.12 -9.67 4.10
CA LEU A 264 -2.69 -8.36 4.56
C LEU A 264 -3.74 -7.69 5.48
N ASP A 265 -5.03 -8.06 5.39
CA ASP A 265 -6.06 -7.58 6.32
C ASP A 265 -5.87 -8.14 7.75
N GLU A 266 -5.15 -9.25 7.90
CA GLU A 266 -4.79 -9.86 9.18
C GLU A 266 -3.36 -9.46 9.65
N PHE A 267 -2.76 -8.46 9.00
CA PHE A 267 -1.38 -8.07 9.25
C PHE A 267 -1.16 -7.61 10.70
N LYS A 268 -0.14 -8.17 11.34
CA LYS A 268 0.30 -7.80 12.69
C LYS A 268 1.65 -7.08 12.64
N ARG A 269 1.66 -5.85 13.16
CA ARG A 269 2.88 -5.00 13.29
C ARG A 269 3.77 -5.47 14.44
#